data_ccaeae5add53f54560074ff981cf4fe5
#
_entry.id   ccaeae5add53f54560074ff981cf4fe5
#
_cell.length_a   1.000
_cell.length_b   1.000
_cell.length_c   1.000
_cell.angle_alpha   90.00
_cell.angle_beta   90.00
_cell.angle_gamma   90.00
#
_symmetry.space_group_name_H-M   'P 1'
#
loop_
_entity.id
_entity.type
_entity.pdbx_description
1 polymer ?
#
loop_
_entity_poly.entity_id
_entity_poly.type
_entity_poly.pdbx_seq_one_letter_code
_entity_poly.pdbx_strand_id
1 'polypeptide(L)'
;MMPEKQTVVIGASVLETLTTGMYTDAVIIYREYIQNACDAIEQALREGLLSEKREGRVHICLDPAKRCVSIEDNGAGVPSAKFRSTVGDIANSAKDMMQDKGFRGIGRLAGLAYCRKLVFSSTAAGESTLSRLVCDAERFCAMLDEKGRFV
;
A
#
# COMPACT_ATOMS: atom_id res chain seq x y z
N MET A 1 -25.63 -6.40 3.10
CA MET A 1 -25.21 -5.08 2.58
C MET A 1 -24.11 -5.35 1.56
N MET A 2 -24.33 -5.00 0.29
CA MET A 2 -23.31 -5.21 -0.75
C MET A 2 -22.12 -4.30 -0.49
N PRO A 3 -20.89 -4.76 -0.71
CA PRO A 3 -19.72 -3.90 -0.58
C PRO A 3 -19.81 -2.74 -1.59
N GLU A 4 -19.70 -1.52 -1.10
CA GLU A 4 -19.66 -0.32 -1.93
C GLU A 4 -18.36 -0.33 -2.75
N LYS A 5 -18.47 -0.45 -4.06
CA LYS A 5 -17.32 -0.36 -4.98
C LYS A 5 -17.01 1.12 -5.20
N GLN A 6 -15.93 1.58 -4.63
CA GLN A 6 -15.42 2.93 -4.87
C GLN A 6 -14.24 2.87 -5.84
N THR A 7 -14.21 3.78 -6.80
CA THR A 7 -13.11 3.91 -7.76
C THR A 7 -11.99 4.74 -7.13
N VAL A 8 -10.76 4.21 -7.16
CA VAL A 8 -9.55 4.91 -6.73
C VAL A 8 -8.89 5.53 -7.96
N VAL A 9 -8.59 6.80 -7.90
CA VAL A 9 -7.86 7.50 -8.98
C VAL A 9 -6.37 7.48 -8.65
N ILE A 10 -5.57 6.93 -9.57
CA ILE A 10 -4.11 6.89 -9.44
C ILE A 10 -3.53 7.79 -10.53
N GLY A 11 -2.66 8.73 -10.16
CA GLY A 11 -2.11 9.72 -11.10
C GLY A 11 -1.09 9.10 -12.07
N ALA A 12 -1.04 9.63 -13.29
CA ALA A 12 -0.13 9.18 -14.35
C ALA A 12 1.35 9.21 -13.95
N SER A 13 1.76 10.20 -13.14
CA SER A 13 3.14 10.34 -12.66
C SER A 13 3.60 9.19 -11.76
N VAL A 14 2.66 8.52 -11.07
CA VAL A 14 2.98 7.36 -10.23
C VAL A 14 3.40 6.17 -11.08
N LEU A 15 2.70 5.96 -12.20
CA LEU A 15 3.00 4.86 -13.11
C LEU A 15 4.28 5.10 -13.90
N GLU A 16 4.51 6.32 -14.33
CA GLU A 16 5.77 6.70 -14.99
C GLU A 16 6.95 6.40 -14.05
N THR A 17 6.80 6.71 -12.77
CA THR A 17 7.79 6.41 -11.74
C THR A 17 7.95 4.89 -11.51
N LEU A 18 6.88 4.13 -11.53
CA LEU A 18 6.90 2.68 -11.37
C LEU A 18 7.46 1.96 -12.60
N THR A 19 7.23 2.49 -13.82
CA THR A 19 7.67 1.89 -15.08
C THR A 19 9.09 2.29 -15.48
N THR A 20 9.59 3.46 -15.07
CA THR A 20 10.93 3.97 -15.42
C THR A 20 12.05 3.49 -14.50
N GLY A 21 11.80 2.51 -13.62
CA GLY A 21 12.88 1.79 -12.96
C GLY A 21 13.44 2.43 -11.70
N MET A 22 12.61 3.10 -10.89
CA MET A 22 13.04 3.55 -9.55
C MET A 22 13.43 2.39 -8.63
N TYR A 23 12.95 1.19 -8.92
CA TYR A 23 13.28 0.00 -8.14
C TYR A 23 13.88 -1.06 -9.06
N THR A 24 15.19 -1.00 -9.23
CA THR A 24 15.96 -2.03 -9.94
C THR A 24 16.04 -3.34 -9.15
N ASP A 25 15.68 -3.31 -7.86
CA ASP A 25 15.73 -4.47 -6.96
C ASP A 25 14.38 -4.66 -6.26
N ALA A 26 13.75 -5.81 -6.51
CA ALA A 26 12.48 -6.19 -5.86
C ALA A 26 12.58 -6.24 -4.33
N VAL A 27 13.77 -6.45 -3.77
CA VAL A 27 14.00 -6.49 -2.32
C VAL A 27 13.67 -5.14 -1.66
N ILE A 28 13.87 -4.03 -2.36
CA ILE A 28 13.56 -2.69 -1.85
C ILE A 28 12.06 -2.56 -1.54
N ILE A 29 11.20 -3.21 -2.33
CA ILE A 29 9.75 -3.18 -2.16
C ILE A 29 9.34 -3.86 -0.86
N TYR A 30 9.91 -5.01 -0.57
CA TYR A 30 9.63 -5.71 0.70
C TYR A 30 10.10 -4.89 1.90
N ARG A 31 11.23 -4.20 1.77
CA ARG A 31 11.72 -3.28 2.80
C ARG A 31 10.71 -2.16 3.07
N GLU A 32 10.12 -1.56 2.04
CA GLU A 32 9.09 -0.52 2.20
C GLU A 32 7.85 -1.05 2.93
N TYR A 33 7.38 -2.25 2.60
CA TYR A 33 6.22 -2.83 3.28
C TYR A 33 6.52 -3.20 4.73
N ILE A 34 7.70 -3.72 5.01
CA ILE A 34 8.13 -4.02 6.39
C ILE A 34 8.28 -2.71 7.18
N GLN A 35 8.82 -1.66 6.58
CA GLN A 35 8.92 -0.35 7.24
C GLN A 35 7.53 0.20 7.58
N ASN A 36 6.56 0.13 6.64
CA ASN A 36 5.19 0.54 6.91
C ASN A 36 4.55 -0.26 8.06
N ALA A 37 4.82 -1.55 8.14
CA ALA A 37 4.37 -2.40 9.26
C ALA A 37 5.01 -1.98 10.59
N CYS A 38 6.29 -1.67 10.60
CA CYS A 38 6.99 -1.16 11.80
C CYS A 38 6.42 0.20 12.23
N ASP A 39 6.18 1.11 11.29
CA ASP A 39 5.60 2.43 11.56
C ASP A 39 4.19 2.30 12.17
N ALA A 40 3.38 1.35 11.67
CA ALA A 40 2.05 1.05 12.22
C ALA A 40 2.12 0.51 13.66
N ILE A 41 3.12 -0.33 13.96
CA ILE A 41 3.37 -0.83 15.32
C ILE A 41 3.80 0.31 16.26
N GLU A 42 4.68 1.20 15.80
CA GLU A 42 5.07 2.36 16.58
C GLU A 42 3.90 3.31 16.84
N GLN A 43 3.00 3.44 15.86
CA GLN A 43 1.76 4.19 16.06
C GLN A 43 0.87 3.51 17.12
N ALA A 44 0.70 2.18 17.07
CA ALA A 44 -0.07 1.43 18.06
C ALA A 44 0.46 1.61 19.48
N LEU A 45 1.79 1.69 19.64
CA LEU A 45 2.42 2.00 20.94
C LEU A 45 2.09 3.42 21.40
N ARG A 46 2.17 4.40 20.50
CA ARG A 46 1.83 5.80 20.84
C ARG A 46 0.36 5.97 21.22
N GLU A 47 -0.52 5.17 20.60
CA GLU A 47 -1.97 5.19 20.86
C GLU A 47 -2.39 4.31 22.04
N GLY A 48 -1.47 3.60 22.67
CA GLY A 48 -1.73 2.71 23.80
C GLY A 48 -2.46 1.41 23.42
N LEU A 49 -2.48 1.05 22.14
CA LEU A 49 -3.05 -0.21 21.65
C LEU A 49 -2.11 -1.39 21.92
N LEU A 50 -0.81 -1.12 22.01
CA LEU A 50 0.21 -2.02 22.49
C LEU A 50 0.89 -1.39 23.70
N SER A 51 1.17 -2.19 24.73
CA SER A 51 1.79 -1.71 25.98
C SER A 51 3.30 -1.63 25.86
N GLU A 52 3.90 -2.58 25.13
CA GLU A 52 5.34 -2.71 24.99
C GLU A 52 5.75 -3.05 23.55
N LYS A 53 6.94 -2.59 23.17
CA LYS A 53 7.51 -2.82 21.83
C LYS A 53 7.60 -4.31 21.44
N ARG A 54 7.83 -5.18 22.40
CA ARG A 54 7.91 -6.64 22.20
C ARG A 54 6.57 -7.29 21.81
N GLU A 55 5.45 -6.60 21.99
CA GLU A 55 4.12 -7.07 21.59
C GLU A 55 3.87 -6.83 20.09
N GLY A 56 4.64 -5.92 19.48
CA GLY A 56 4.61 -5.67 18.05
C GLY A 56 5.07 -6.89 17.26
N ARG A 57 4.32 -7.26 16.22
CA ARG A 57 4.61 -8.41 15.36
C ARG A 57 4.45 -8.05 13.91
N VAL A 58 5.42 -8.47 13.11
CA VAL A 58 5.33 -8.49 11.65
C VAL A 58 5.48 -9.93 11.20
N HIS A 59 4.44 -10.47 10.57
CA HIS A 59 4.42 -11.82 10.05
C HIS A 59 4.59 -11.80 8.54
N ILE A 60 5.62 -12.47 8.03
CA ILE A 60 5.90 -12.57 6.60
C ILE A 60 5.67 -14.04 6.20
N CYS A 61 4.77 -14.27 5.26
CA CYS A 61 4.50 -15.59 4.73
C CYS A 61 4.86 -15.62 3.23
N LEU A 62 5.64 -16.64 2.86
CA LEU A 62 6.01 -16.94 1.48
C LEU A 62 5.29 -18.23 1.08
N ASP A 63 4.46 -18.16 0.03
CA ASP A 63 3.81 -19.32 -0.57
C ASP A 63 4.30 -19.48 -2.03
N PRO A 64 5.38 -20.26 -2.27
CA PRO A 64 5.92 -20.44 -3.59
C PRO A 64 4.95 -21.14 -4.56
N ALA A 65 4.08 -22.02 -4.06
CA ALA A 65 3.11 -22.74 -4.87
C ALA A 65 2.04 -21.80 -5.45
N LYS A 66 1.61 -20.83 -4.66
CA LYS A 66 0.69 -19.77 -5.11
C LYS A 66 1.41 -18.54 -5.66
N ARG A 67 2.74 -18.51 -5.62
CA ARG A 67 3.56 -17.35 -5.98
C ARG A 67 3.08 -16.10 -5.25
N CYS A 68 2.87 -16.21 -3.96
CA CYS A 68 2.29 -15.18 -3.11
C CYS A 68 3.22 -14.85 -1.94
N VAL A 69 3.30 -13.57 -1.62
CA VAL A 69 3.92 -13.05 -0.40
C VAL A 69 2.86 -12.27 0.35
N SER A 70 2.71 -12.52 1.65
CA SER A 70 1.92 -11.67 2.53
C SER A 70 2.80 -11.10 3.66
N ILE A 71 2.51 -9.87 4.03
CA ILE A 71 3.13 -9.17 5.15
C ILE A 71 1.99 -8.64 6.00
N GLU A 72 1.93 -9.08 7.23
CA GLU A 72 0.87 -8.74 8.18
C GLU A 72 1.49 -8.17 9.45
N ASP A 73 0.88 -7.14 9.99
CA ASP A 73 1.28 -6.52 11.25
C ASP A 73 0.10 -6.44 12.23
N ASN A 74 0.41 -6.28 13.50
CA ASN A 74 -0.56 -5.99 14.54
C ASN A 74 -0.48 -4.53 15.03
N GLY A 75 -0.13 -3.62 14.13
CA GLY A 75 -0.08 -2.19 14.39
C GLY A 75 -1.46 -1.54 14.55
N ALA A 76 -1.49 -0.20 14.52
CA ALA A 76 -2.71 0.57 14.72
C ALA A 76 -3.77 0.36 13.63
N GLY A 77 -3.34 -0.10 12.44
CA GLY A 77 -4.20 -0.21 11.28
C GLY A 77 -4.63 1.16 10.74
N VAL A 78 -5.53 1.15 9.77
CA VAL A 78 -6.08 2.36 9.14
C VAL A 78 -7.60 2.33 9.31
N PRO A 79 -8.19 3.30 10.01
CA PRO A 79 -9.63 3.41 10.16
C PRO A 79 -10.35 3.43 8.81
N SER A 80 -11.52 2.78 8.75
CA SER A 80 -12.29 2.63 7.51
C SER A 80 -12.59 3.97 6.84
N ALA A 81 -12.91 5.00 7.60
CA ALA A 81 -13.16 6.35 7.11
C ALA A 81 -11.94 7.01 6.46
N LYS A 82 -10.72 6.62 6.86
CA LYS A 82 -9.45 7.16 6.33
C LYS A 82 -8.77 6.22 5.34
N PHE A 83 -9.24 4.98 5.22
CA PHE A 83 -8.55 3.95 4.43
C PHE A 83 -8.37 4.39 2.98
N ARG A 84 -9.39 4.97 2.36
CA ARG A 84 -9.33 5.45 0.98
C ARG A 84 -8.26 6.54 0.81
N SER A 85 -8.29 7.58 1.63
CA SER A 85 -7.31 8.67 1.54
C SER A 85 -5.90 8.25 1.90
N THR A 86 -5.76 7.28 2.82
CA THR A 86 -4.44 6.82 3.27
C THR A 86 -3.82 5.82 2.31
N VAL A 87 -4.60 4.88 1.77
CA VAL A 87 -4.10 3.76 0.97
C VAL A 87 -4.40 3.95 -0.52
N GLY A 88 -5.50 4.62 -0.86
CA GLY A 88 -6.03 4.75 -2.22
C GLY A 88 -5.69 6.06 -2.92
N ASP A 89 -5.67 7.19 -2.22
CA ASP A 89 -5.43 8.52 -2.84
C ASP A 89 -3.93 8.78 -3.05
N ILE A 90 -3.29 7.95 -3.84
CA ILE A 90 -1.86 8.08 -4.16
C ILE A 90 -1.63 9.20 -5.18
N ALA A 91 -2.68 9.65 -5.85
CA ALA A 91 -2.60 10.59 -6.96
C ALA A 91 -2.69 12.08 -6.55
N ASN A 92 -3.30 12.38 -5.41
CA ASN A 92 -3.44 13.78 -4.99
C ASN A 92 -2.17 14.36 -4.33
N SER A 93 -1.26 13.51 -3.91
CA SER A 93 0.03 13.93 -3.34
C SER A 93 1.07 14.39 -4.39
N ALA A 94 0.76 14.32 -5.69
CA ALA A 94 1.72 14.75 -6.72
C ALA A 94 2.09 16.26 -6.63
N LYS A 95 1.25 17.09 -6.01
CA LYS A 95 1.57 18.50 -5.75
C LYS A 95 2.49 18.69 -4.53
N ASP A 96 2.39 17.80 -3.54
CA ASP A 96 3.22 17.85 -2.33
C ASP A 96 4.57 17.13 -2.50
N MET A 97 4.70 16.28 -3.52
CA MET A 97 5.92 15.50 -3.80
C MET A 97 7.14 16.36 -4.20
N MET A 98 6.92 17.60 -4.66
CA MET A 98 8.04 18.51 -5.00
C MET A 98 8.60 19.27 -3.78
N GLN A 99 7.93 19.27 -2.64
CA GLN A 99 8.36 20.04 -1.47
C GLN A 99 8.77 19.21 -0.25
N ASP A 100 8.38 17.95 -0.14
CA ASP A 100 8.72 17.11 1.01
C ASP A 100 9.60 15.91 0.65
N LYS A 101 10.70 15.81 1.37
CA LYS A 101 11.75 14.80 1.29
C LYS A 101 11.17 13.39 1.54
N GLY A 102 10.78 12.68 0.52
CA GLY A 102 10.53 11.25 0.64
C GLY A 102 9.36 10.72 -0.18
N PHE A 103 9.62 9.69 -0.91
CA PHE A 103 8.74 8.87 -1.74
C PHE A 103 7.59 8.17 -1.00
N ARG A 104 7.08 8.72 0.10
CA ARG A 104 6.18 8.05 1.06
C ARG A 104 4.82 7.61 0.52
N GLY A 105 4.38 8.07 -0.63
CA GLY A 105 3.09 7.66 -1.20
C GLY A 105 3.20 6.61 -2.31
N ILE A 106 4.29 6.62 -3.05
CA ILE A 106 4.50 5.79 -4.25
C ILE A 106 5.00 4.39 -3.90
N GLY A 107 5.81 4.26 -2.86
CA GLY A 107 6.38 2.98 -2.43
C GLY A 107 5.34 1.88 -2.19
N ARG A 108 4.13 2.25 -1.76
CA ARG A 108 3.03 1.29 -1.56
C ARG A 108 2.62 0.56 -2.83
N LEU A 109 2.63 1.22 -3.98
CA LEU A 109 2.26 0.63 -5.26
C LEU A 109 3.43 0.00 -6.01
N ALA A 110 4.65 0.17 -5.52
CA ALA A 110 5.84 -0.38 -6.18
C ALA A 110 5.73 -1.90 -6.42
N GLY A 111 4.99 -2.61 -5.58
CA GLY A 111 4.69 -4.03 -5.77
C GLY A 111 3.99 -4.36 -7.10
N LEU A 112 3.24 -3.42 -7.70
CA LEU A 112 2.56 -3.64 -8.97
C LEU A 112 3.54 -3.87 -10.15
N ALA A 113 4.78 -3.42 -10.04
CA ALA A 113 5.82 -3.71 -11.03
C ALA A 113 6.23 -5.20 -11.04
N TYR A 114 5.94 -5.96 -9.97
CA TYR A 114 6.42 -7.32 -9.76
C TYR A 114 5.33 -8.34 -9.48
N CYS A 115 4.07 -7.92 -9.37
CA CYS A 115 2.94 -8.82 -9.10
C CYS A 115 1.76 -8.53 -10.02
N ARG A 116 0.94 -9.55 -10.27
CA ARG A 116 -0.32 -9.38 -11.02
C ARG A 116 -1.41 -8.73 -10.18
N LYS A 117 -1.35 -8.94 -8.87
CA LYS A 117 -2.37 -8.47 -7.93
C LYS A 117 -1.71 -8.03 -6.64
N LEU A 118 -1.97 -6.80 -6.26
CA LEU A 118 -1.56 -6.22 -5.00
C LEU A 118 -2.80 -5.95 -4.16
N VAL A 119 -2.79 -6.43 -2.92
CA VAL A 119 -3.94 -6.32 -2.01
C VAL A 119 -3.48 -5.67 -0.72
N PHE A 120 -4.16 -4.59 -0.34
CA PHE A 120 -4.06 -4.00 0.99
C PHE A 120 -5.31 -4.31 1.77
N SER A 121 -5.16 -4.72 3.00
CA SER A 121 -6.28 -4.94 3.92
C SER A 121 -5.94 -4.32 5.26
N SER A 122 -6.91 -3.69 5.90
CA SER A 122 -6.71 -3.07 7.21
C SER A 122 -7.98 -3.09 8.04
N THR A 123 -7.78 -3.25 9.34
CA THR A 123 -8.77 -3.03 10.40
C THR A 123 -8.20 -2.01 11.37
N ALA A 124 -9.04 -1.34 12.14
CA ALA A 124 -8.61 -0.45 13.20
C ALA A 124 -9.32 -0.78 14.52
N ALA A 125 -8.71 -0.39 15.63
CA ALA A 125 -9.27 -0.61 16.94
C ALA A 125 -10.67 0.04 17.08
N GLY A 126 -11.62 -0.70 17.68
CA GLY A 126 -13.01 -0.25 17.85
C GLY A 126 -13.87 -0.39 16.59
N GLU A 127 -13.35 -0.86 15.45
CA GLU A 127 -14.12 -1.11 14.24
C GLU A 127 -14.30 -2.62 14.00
N SER A 128 -15.48 -3.01 13.50
CA SER A 128 -15.75 -4.38 13.02
C SER A 128 -15.58 -4.51 11.50
N THR A 129 -15.07 -3.47 10.85
CA THR A 129 -14.94 -3.37 9.39
C THR A 129 -13.54 -3.74 8.94
N LEU A 130 -13.45 -4.63 7.95
CA LEU A 130 -12.23 -4.88 7.18
C LEU A 130 -12.28 -4.02 5.91
N SER A 131 -11.41 -3.04 5.81
CA SER A 131 -11.20 -2.27 4.59
C SER A 131 -10.21 -2.99 3.67
N ARG A 132 -10.52 -3.03 2.37
CA ARG A 132 -9.70 -3.74 1.40
C ARG A 132 -9.60 -2.98 0.08
N LEU A 133 -8.37 -2.81 -0.41
CA LEU A 133 -8.04 -2.31 -1.74
C LEU A 133 -7.38 -3.42 -2.54
N VAL A 134 -7.89 -3.67 -3.74
CA VAL A 134 -7.33 -4.64 -4.68
C VAL A 134 -6.88 -3.90 -5.92
N CYS A 135 -5.58 -3.95 -6.20
CA CYS A 135 -4.98 -3.39 -7.40
C CYS A 135 -4.63 -4.55 -8.35
N ASP A 136 -5.14 -4.47 -9.57
CA ASP A 136 -4.89 -5.45 -10.63
C ASP A 136 -3.94 -4.82 -11.65
N ALA A 137 -2.73 -5.38 -11.78
CA ALA A 137 -1.69 -4.83 -12.63
C ALA A 137 -2.06 -4.84 -14.11
N GLU A 138 -2.79 -5.86 -14.59
CA GLU A 138 -3.20 -5.94 -15.99
C GLU A 138 -4.23 -4.85 -16.34
N ARG A 139 -5.20 -4.63 -15.45
CA ARG A 139 -6.17 -3.53 -15.60
C ARG A 139 -5.49 -2.17 -15.55
N PHE A 140 -4.49 -2.08 -14.72
CA PHE A 140 -3.71 -0.86 -14.56
C PHE A 140 -2.94 -0.53 -15.84
N CYS A 141 -2.22 -1.52 -16.40
CA CYS A 141 -1.50 -1.36 -17.65
C CYS A 141 -2.44 -1.08 -18.84
N ALA A 142 -3.65 -1.66 -18.87
CA ALA A 142 -4.63 -1.43 -19.92
C ALA A 142 -5.23 0.00 -19.94
N MET A 143 -5.08 0.76 -18.85
CA MET A 143 -5.49 2.16 -18.77
C MET A 143 -4.40 3.14 -19.23
N LEU A 144 -3.25 2.62 -19.64
CA LEU A 144 -2.14 3.43 -20.13
C LEU A 144 -2.06 3.36 -21.65
N ASP A 145 -1.78 4.49 -22.30
CA ASP A 145 -1.39 4.52 -23.70
C ASP A 145 0.04 3.91 -23.89
N GLU A 146 0.47 3.77 -25.14
CA GLU A 146 1.81 3.28 -25.49
C GLU A 146 2.94 4.13 -24.89
N LYS A 147 2.64 5.32 -24.40
CA LYS A 147 3.58 6.26 -23.77
C LYS A 147 3.44 6.28 -22.24
N GLY A 148 2.67 5.35 -21.66
CA GLY A 148 2.45 5.26 -20.23
C GLY A 148 1.54 6.35 -19.65
N ARG A 149 0.69 7.00 -20.47
CA ARG A 149 -0.28 8.01 -20.03
C ARG A 149 -1.67 7.40 -19.94
N PHE A 150 -2.48 7.86 -18.99
CA PHE A 150 -3.88 7.44 -18.91
C PHE A 150 -4.68 7.88 -20.15
N VAL A 151 -5.46 6.96 -20.66
CA VAL A 151 -6.40 7.17 -21.80
C VAL A 151 -7.78 7.42 -21.23
#